data_ae7848369f6b5fc44194867d3e90d379
#
_entry.id   ae7848369f6b5fc44194867d3e90d379
#
_cell.length_a   1.000
_cell.length_b   1.000
_cell.length_c   1.000
_cell.angle_alpha   90.00
_cell.angle_beta   90.00
_cell.angle_gamma   90.00
#
_symmetry.space_group_name_H-M   'P 1'
#
loop_
_entity.id
_entity.type
_entity.pdbx_description
1 polymer ?
#
loop_
_entity_poly.entity_id
_entity_poly.type
_entity_poly.pdbx_seq_one_letter_code
_entity_poly.pdbx_strand_id
1 'polypeptide(L)'
;MAATLRLALLLLCSLVAFPVTAKDVDGHPVPDTVTQDGKNLSLIGAGIRNKWMFNVYVGALYAEKPTFNAANLIKSEQIKRMDLHLLRDVGKEKIVESIREGFEKQSKSQMPALQGRLDQLAAAVPDLKKGDVLSLTYVPDKGVVVGGAAKETVISGKDFADALFSVWLGPDPVDGDLKRKLLGG
;
A
#
# COMPACT_ATOMS: atom_id res chain seq x y z
N MET A 1 -4.77 54.51 -42.85
CA MET A 1 -4.01 53.98 -41.73
C MET A 1 -4.98 53.28 -40.78
N ALA A 2 -5.08 51.96 -40.87
CA ALA A 2 -6.00 51.14 -40.08
C ALA A 2 -5.19 50.45 -38.99
N ALA A 3 -5.45 50.77 -37.72
CA ALA A 3 -4.82 50.14 -36.55
C ALA A 3 -5.62 48.90 -36.18
N THR A 4 -5.05 47.71 -36.40
CA THR A 4 -5.61 46.45 -36.00
C THR A 4 -5.34 46.20 -34.52
N LEU A 5 -6.38 46.30 -33.68
CA LEU A 5 -6.38 45.98 -32.26
C LEU A 5 -6.42 44.46 -32.10
N ARG A 6 -5.28 43.82 -31.72
CA ARG A 6 -5.20 42.40 -31.39
C ARG A 6 -5.62 42.18 -29.94
N LEU A 7 -6.83 41.69 -29.75
CA LEU A 7 -7.35 41.28 -28.44
C LEU A 7 -6.74 39.92 -28.07
N ALA A 8 -5.76 39.93 -27.14
CA ALA A 8 -5.19 38.68 -26.60
C ALA A 8 -6.12 38.14 -25.52
N LEU A 9 -6.83 37.05 -25.83
CA LEU A 9 -7.68 36.33 -24.90
C LEU A 9 -6.79 35.46 -23.99
N LEU A 10 -6.48 35.97 -22.79
CA LEU A 10 -5.82 35.17 -21.75
C LEU A 10 -6.82 34.15 -21.17
N LEU A 11 -6.67 32.90 -21.60
CA LEU A 11 -7.42 31.76 -21.04
C LEU A 11 -6.85 31.47 -19.63
N LEU A 12 -7.52 31.97 -18.59
CA LEU A 12 -7.20 31.71 -17.20
C LEU A 12 -7.67 30.27 -16.88
N CYS A 13 -6.76 29.31 -16.98
CA CYS A 13 -7.01 27.92 -16.60
C CYS A 13 -7.08 27.84 -15.06
N SER A 14 -8.28 27.95 -14.49
CA SER A 14 -8.51 27.78 -13.06
C SER A 14 -8.22 26.31 -12.68
N LEU A 15 -7.08 26.04 -12.03
CA LEU A 15 -6.81 24.76 -11.38
C LEU A 15 -7.80 24.62 -10.23
N VAL A 16 -8.83 23.82 -10.40
CA VAL A 16 -9.72 23.41 -9.31
C VAL A 16 -8.98 22.37 -8.49
N ALA A 17 -8.35 22.79 -7.40
CA ALA A 17 -7.80 21.89 -6.40
C ALA A 17 -8.99 21.28 -5.62
N PHE A 18 -9.28 20.00 -5.85
CA PHE A 18 -10.20 19.25 -4.99
C PHE A 18 -9.54 19.04 -3.64
N PRO A 19 -10.23 19.30 -2.51
CA PRO A 19 -9.70 18.96 -1.20
C PRO A 19 -9.50 17.44 -1.12
N VAL A 20 -8.26 17.01 -0.93
CA VAL A 20 -7.96 15.62 -0.59
C VAL A 20 -8.36 15.46 0.87
N THR A 21 -9.43 14.71 1.12
CA THR A 21 -9.79 14.30 2.47
C THR A 21 -8.81 13.25 2.97
N ALA A 22 -8.45 13.31 4.24
CA ALA A 22 -7.49 12.40 4.86
C ALA A 22 -7.98 12.01 6.26
N LYS A 23 -7.87 10.73 6.58
CA LYS A 23 -8.08 10.21 7.94
C LYS A 23 -6.84 10.54 8.77
N ASP A 24 -7.02 11.15 9.92
CA ASP A 24 -5.93 11.30 10.89
C ASP A 24 -5.74 10.00 11.69
N VAL A 25 -4.50 9.52 11.76
CA VAL A 25 -4.09 8.36 12.56
C VAL A 25 -3.00 8.81 13.53
N ASP A 26 -3.40 9.24 14.71
CA ASP A 26 -2.53 9.75 15.78
C ASP A 26 -1.55 10.84 15.26
N GLY A 27 -2.07 11.86 14.57
CA GLY A 27 -1.29 12.95 14.00
C GLY A 27 -0.63 12.64 12.65
N HIS A 28 -0.94 11.50 12.05
CA HIS A 28 -0.42 11.12 10.72
C HIS A 28 -1.58 11.08 9.71
N PRO A 29 -1.65 12.05 8.78
CA PRO A 29 -2.71 12.09 7.77
C PRO A 29 -2.53 10.97 6.74
N VAL A 30 -3.58 10.20 6.51
CA VAL A 30 -3.66 9.12 5.54
C VAL A 30 -4.74 9.48 4.52
N PRO A 31 -4.46 9.54 3.21
CA PRO A 31 -5.46 9.88 2.20
C PRO A 31 -6.65 8.92 2.23
N ASP A 32 -7.89 9.44 2.13
CA ASP A 32 -9.10 8.61 2.05
C ASP A 32 -9.21 7.88 0.70
N THR A 33 -8.48 8.36 -0.32
CA THR A 33 -8.48 7.78 -1.67
C THR A 33 -7.08 7.87 -2.26
N VAL A 34 -6.66 6.81 -2.94
CA VAL A 34 -5.43 6.77 -3.77
C VAL A 34 -5.77 6.26 -5.16
N THR A 35 -4.97 6.63 -6.17
CA THR A 35 -5.17 6.18 -7.54
C THR A 35 -4.10 5.15 -7.92
N GLN A 36 -4.53 4.06 -8.58
CA GLN A 36 -3.64 3.06 -9.14
C GLN A 36 -4.19 2.58 -10.49
N ASP A 37 -3.35 2.59 -11.54
CA ASP A 37 -3.70 2.18 -12.91
C ASP A 37 -5.04 2.81 -13.41
N GLY A 38 -5.24 4.12 -13.11
CA GLY A 38 -6.44 4.88 -13.47
C GLY A 38 -7.71 4.56 -12.65
N LYS A 39 -7.60 3.71 -11.62
CA LYS A 39 -8.68 3.37 -10.70
C LYS A 39 -8.51 4.08 -9.36
N ASN A 40 -9.62 4.55 -8.80
CA ASN A 40 -9.65 5.10 -7.46
C ASN A 40 -9.87 3.96 -6.45
N LEU A 41 -8.98 3.90 -5.46
CA LEU A 41 -9.06 2.96 -4.35
C LEU A 41 -9.46 3.74 -3.10
N SER A 42 -10.49 3.28 -2.42
CA SER A 42 -10.96 3.88 -1.17
C SER A 42 -10.27 3.24 0.02
N LEU A 43 -9.98 4.04 1.03
CA LEU A 43 -9.43 3.58 2.30
C LEU A 43 -10.45 2.68 3.01
N ILE A 44 -10.03 1.46 3.35
CA ILE A 44 -10.81 0.55 4.21
C ILE A 44 -10.53 0.89 5.66
N GLY A 45 -9.27 1.04 6.02
CA GLY A 45 -8.85 1.42 7.35
C GLY A 45 -7.35 1.65 7.44
N ALA A 46 -6.94 2.28 8.55
CA ALA A 46 -5.54 2.56 8.82
C ALA A 46 -5.25 2.50 10.31
N GLY A 47 -4.02 2.12 10.66
CA GLY A 47 -3.57 2.02 12.04
C GLY A 47 -2.06 1.96 12.17
N ILE A 48 -1.57 2.23 13.37
CA ILE A 48 -0.13 2.16 13.68
C ILE A 48 0.26 0.72 13.98
N ARG A 49 1.35 0.26 13.37
CA ARG A 49 2.05 -0.95 13.81
C ARG A 49 3.02 -0.60 14.93
N ASN A 50 2.81 -1.26 16.04
CA ASN A 50 3.71 -1.18 17.17
C ASN A 50 4.60 -2.44 17.22
N LYS A 51 5.90 -2.24 17.45
CA LYS A 51 6.80 -3.33 17.80
C LYS A 51 7.50 -2.96 19.11
N TRP A 52 7.17 -3.69 20.19
CA TRP A 52 7.61 -3.37 21.55
C TRP A 52 7.05 -2.00 22.00
N MET A 53 7.92 -1.02 22.21
CA MET A 53 7.54 0.35 22.62
C MET A 53 7.62 1.36 21.46
N PHE A 54 7.80 0.91 20.21
CA PHE A 54 8.06 1.79 19.07
C PHE A 54 6.96 1.71 18.02
N ASN A 55 6.49 2.89 17.62
CA ASN A 55 5.67 3.06 16.43
C ASN A 55 6.58 2.90 15.20
N VAL A 56 6.31 1.91 14.36
CA VAL A 56 7.17 1.58 13.21
C VAL A 56 6.66 2.25 11.94
N TYR A 57 5.37 2.07 11.64
CA TYR A 57 4.72 2.70 10.50
C TYR A 57 3.20 2.82 10.74
N VAL A 58 2.55 3.70 9.98
CA VAL A 58 1.10 3.66 9.77
C VAL A 58 0.84 2.76 8.58
N GLY A 59 0.11 1.67 8.79
CA GLY A 59 -0.43 0.85 7.71
C GLY A 59 -1.75 1.42 7.23
N ALA A 60 -1.94 1.53 5.92
CA ALA A 60 -3.19 1.96 5.30
C ALA A 60 -3.61 0.97 4.22
N LEU A 61 -4.84 0.48 4.30
CA LEU A 61 -5.37 -0.53 3.41
C LEU A 61 -6.44 0.08 2.50
N TYR A 62 -6.24 -0.09 1.19
CA TYR A 62 -7.14 0.42 0.16
C TYR A 62 -7.63 -0.69 -0.76
N ALA A 63 -8.82 -0.50 -1.34
CA ALA A 63 -9.34 -1.36 -2.40
C ALA A 63 -10.28 -0.62 -3.34
N GLU A 64 -10.43 -1.13 -4.57
CA GLU A 64 -11.39 -0.63 -5.56
C GLU A 64 -12.85 -0.85 -5.06
N LYS A 65 -13.10 -2.00 -4.44
CA LYS A 65 -14.39 -2.34 -3.81
C LYS A 65 -14.14 -2.72 -2.34
N PRO A 66 -14.20 -1.76 -1.41
CA PRO A 66 -13.90 -2.00 -0.01
C PRO A 66 -14.76 -3.09 0.63
N THR A 67 -14.15 -3.91 1.45
CA THR A 67 -14.83 -4.88 2.31
C THR A 67 -14.06 -5.01 3.63
N PHE A 68 -14.78 -5.19 4.72
CA PHE A 68 -14.22 -5.39 6.06
C PHE A 68 -13.94 -6.87 6.36
N ASN A 69 -14.29 -7.77 5.43
CA ASN A 69 -14.00 -9.20 5.56
C ASN A 69 -12.60 -9.51 5.00
N ALA A 70 -11.66 -9.87 5.88
CA ALA A 70 -10.27 -10.15 5.53
C ALA A 70 -10.14 -11.25 4.48
N ALA A 71 -10.84 -12.38 4.66
CA ALA A 71 -10.72 -13.52 3.75
C ALA A 71 -11.22 -13.17 2.34
N ASN A 72 -12.36 -12.47 2.27
CA ASN A 72 -12.91 -12.01 1.00
C ASN A 72 -11.96 -11.01 0.31
N LEU A 73 -11.37 -10.07 1.08
CA LEU A 73 -10.44 -9.10 0.53
C LEU A 73 -9.16 -9.77 0.00
N ILE A 74 -8.57 -10.68 0.78
CA ILE A 74 -7.37 -11.43 0.35
C ILE A 74 -7.64 -12.14 -0.97
N LYS A 75 -8.77 -12.87 -1.08
CA LYS A 75 -9.10 -13.70 -2.25
C LYS A 75 -9.66 -12.92 -3.43
N SER A 76 -10.06 -11.67 -3.24
CA SER A 76 -10.69 -10.88 -4.32
C SER A 76 -9.76 -10.62 -5.51
N GLU A 77 -10.35 -10.63 -6.73
CA GLU A 77 -9.71 -10.26 -8.00
C GLU A 77 -9.97 -8.78 -8.29
N GLN A 78 -9.52 -7.91 -7.40
CA GLN A 78 -9.62 -6.46 -7.54
C GLN A 78 -8.29 -5.80 -7.19
N ILE A 79 -8.11 -4.56 -7.60
CA ILE A 79 -6.97 -3.78 -7.14
C ILE A 79 -7.12 -3.53 -5.65
N LYS A 80 -6.09 -3.89 -4.89
CA LYS A 80 -5.96 -3.65 -3.45
C LYS A 80 -4.52 -3.25 -3.12
N ARG A 81 -4.36 -2.35 -2.17
CA ARG A 81 -3.08 -1.73 -1.85
C ARG A 81 -2.89 -1.61 -0.35
N MET A 82 -1.69 -1.95 0.10
CA MET A 82 -1.18 -1.70 1.44
C MET A 82 -0.08 -0.65 1.35
N ASP A 83 -0.28 0.48 2.01
CA ASP A 83 0.75 1.49 2.19
C ASP A 83 1.33 1.41 3.60
N LEU A 84 2.66 1.47 3.69
CA LEU A 84 3.39 1.55 4.94
C LEU A 84 4.05 2.93 5.01
N HIS A 85 3.46 3.86 5.76
CA HIS A 85 4.00 5.20 6.00
C HIS A 85 4.97 5.16 7.17
N LEU A 86 6.27 5.27 6.93
CA LEU A 86 7.31 5.03 7.92
C LEU A 86 7.36 6.14 8.98
N LEU A 87 7.27 5.77 10.24
CA LEU A 87 7.36 6.67 11.40
C LEU A 87 8.79 6.79 11.94
N ARG A 88 9.69 5.96 11.42
CA ARG A 88 11.12 5.92 11.75
C ARG A 88 11.92 5.30 10.61
N ASP A 89 13.23 5.45 10.66
CA ASP A 89 14.14 4.74 9.74
C ASP A 89 14.06 3.24 9.99
N VAL A 90 13.89 2.45 8.93
CA VAL A 90 13.86 0.99 8.98
C VAL A 90 14.66 0.44 7.81
N GLY A 91 15.74 -0.28 8.10
CA GLY A 91 16.52 -0.97 7.07
C GLY A 91 15.67 -2.04 6.36
N LYS A 92 15.91 -2.22 5.07
CA LYS A 92 15.17 -3.16 4.21
C LYS A 92 15.16 -4.58 4.78
N GLU A 93 16.25 -5.02 5.41
CA GLU A 93 16.38 -6.37 5.99
C GLU A 93 15.26 -6.62 7.02
N LYS A 94 14.95 -5.62 7.87
CA LYS A 94 13.89 -5.74 8.90
C LYS A 94 12.49 -5.78 8.31
N ILE A 95 12.26 -5.05 7.23
CA ILE A 95 10.97 -5.10 6.50
C ILE A 95 10.81 -6.47 5.87
N VAL A 96 11.83 -6.93 5.14
CA VAL A 96 11.84 -8.22 4.44
C VAL A 96 11.70 -9.37 5.42
N GLU A 97 12.46 -9.36 6.53
CA GLU A 97 12.37 -10.36 7.60
C GLU A 97 10.95 -10.47 8.15
N SER A 98 10.32 -9.33 8.47
CA SER A 98 8.95 -9.31 8.99
C SER A 98 7.93 -9.86 7.99
N ILE A 99 8.10 -9.57 6.69
CA ILE A 99 7.25 -10.13 5.64
C ILE A 99 7.49 -11.64 5.51
N ARG A 100 8.75 -12.09 5.51
CA ARG A 100 9.12 -13.51 5.44
C ARG A 100 8.54 -14.31 6.60
N GLU A 101 8.67 -13.81 7.84
CA GLU A 101 8.04 -14.43 9.02
C GLU A 101 6.52 -14.57 8.83
N GLY A 102 5.87 -13.55 8.27
CA GLY A 102 4.43 -13.59 7.95
C GLY A 102 4.10 -14.67 6.91
N PHE A 103 4.91 -14.82 5.85
CA PHE A 103 4.75 -15.88 4.85
C PHE A 103 4.92 -17.28 5.49
N GLU A 104 5.94 -17.47 6.32
CA GLU A 104 6.18 -18.75 7.02
C GLU A 104 5.02 -19.14 7.93
N LYS A 105 4.42 -18.17 8.63
CA LYS A 105 3.25 -18.39 9.48
C LYS A 105 1.98 -18.74 8.70
N GLN A 106 1.72 -17.99 7.61
CA GLN A 106 0.44 -18.03 6.89
C GLN A 106 0.44 -19.01 5.71
N SER A 107 1.61 -19.27 5.12
CA SER A 107 1.74 -19.97 3.84
C SER A 107 2.84 -21.02 3.85
N LYS A 108 3.12 -21.62 5.00
CA LYS A 108 4.25 -22.57 5.20
C LYS A 108 4.31 -23.67 4.14
N SER A 109 3.19 -24.28 3.79
CA SER A 109 3.13 -25.35 2.77
C SER A 109 3.40 -24.85 1.35
N GLN A 110 3.23 -23.55 1.09
CA GLN A 110 3.43 -22.92 -0.21
C GLN A 110 4.82 -22.28 -0.35
N MET A 111 5.60 -22.19 0.74
CA MET A 111 6.91 -21.53 0.75
C MET A 111 7.85 -21.98 -0.38
N PRO A 112 7.96 -23.27 -0.75
CA PRO A 112 8.82 -23.68 -1.85
C PRO A 112 8.46 -23.03 -3.19
N ALA A 113 7.16 -22.80 -3.45
CA ALA A 113 6.67 -22.17 -4.67
C ALA A 113 6.74 -20.63 -4.61
N LEU A 114 6.77 -20.04 -3.41
CA LEU A 114 6.73 -18.59 -3.19
C LEU A 114 8.14 -18.01 -3.00
N GLN A 115 9.14 -18.82 -2.63
CA GLN A 115 10.48 -18.36 -2.23
C GLN A 115 11.14 -17.45 -3.26
N GLY A 116 11.18 -17.84 -4.53
CA GLY A 116 11.84 -17.02 -5.57
C GLY A 116 11.18 -15.65 -5.77
N ARG A 117 9.86 -15.56 -5.58
CA ARG A 117 9.12 -14.29 -5.66
C ARG A 117 9.29 -13.45 -4.38
N LEU A 118 9.44 -14.10 -3.24
CA LEU A 118 9.80 -13.42 -1.99
C LEU A 118 11.21 -12.82 -2.05
N ASP A 119 12.14 -13.47 -2.74
CA ASP A 119 13.48 -12.93 -2.99
C ASP A 119 13.45 -11.75 -3.98
N GLN A 120 12.55 -11.77 -4.97
CA GLN A 120 12.28 -10.60 -5.83
C GLN A 120 11.72 -9.42 -5.02
N LEU A 121 10.79 -9.66 -4.09
CA LEU A 121 10.29 -8.64 -3.18
C LEU A 121 11.43 -8.06 -2.33
N ALA A 122 12.26 -8.93 -1.75
CA ALA A 122 13.42 -8.52 -0.95
C ALA A 122 14.41 -7.63 -1.73
N ALA A 123 14.60 -7.93 -3.01
CA ALA A 123 15.45 -7.12 -3.88
C ALA A 123 14.82 -5.76 -4.25
N ALA A 124 13.47 -5.70 -4.30
CA ALA A 124 12.73 -4.49 -4.68
C ALA A 124 12.55 -3.49 -3.53
N VAL A 125 12.50 -3.96 -2.28
CA VAL A 125 12.32 -3.10 -1.09
C VAL A 125 13.62 -2.33 -0.83
N PRO A 126 13.58 -0.98 -0.76
CA PRO A 126 14.74 -0.16 -0.40
C PRO A 126 14.91 -0.03 1.11
N ASP A 127 16.01 0.56 1.55
CA ASP A 127 16.07 1.16 2.89
C ASP A 127 15.06 2.30 2.98
N LEU A 128 14.28 2.31 4.06
CA LEU A 128 13.21 3.27 4.25
C LEU A 128 13.53 4.23 5.38
N LYS A 129 13.31 5.51 5.14
CA LYS A 129 13.48 6.58 6.11
C LYS A 129 12.14 6.99 6.71
N LYS A 130 12.18 7.66 7.84
CA LYS A 130 10.99 8.31 8.39
C LYS A 130 10.39 9.26 7.35
N GLY A 131 9.09 9.10 7.10
CA GLY A 131 8.33 9.86 6.10
C GLY A 131 8.22 9.19 4.74
N ASP A 132 9.01 8.15 4.45
CA ASP A 132 8.85 7.36 3.22
C ASP A 132 7.57 6.52 3.25
N VAL A 133 7.07 6.19 2.06
CA VAL A 133 5.92 5.30 1.89
C VAL A 133 6.31 4.12 1.02
N LEU A 134 6.22 2.92 1.56
CA LEU A 134 6.31 1.68 0.77
C LEU A 134 4.90 1.25 0.40
N SER A 135 4.62 1.14 -0.91
CA SER A 135 3.34 0.70 -1.43
C SER A 135 3.44 -0.72 -1.98
N LEU A 136 2.52 -1.58 -1.59
CA LEU A 136 2.39 -2.96 -2.07
C LEU A 136 0.99 -3.10 -2.68
N THR A 137 0.90 -3.09 -4.01
CA THR A 137 -0.37 -3.06 -4.72
C THR A 137 -0.58 -4.31 -5.55
N TYR A 138 -1.62 -5.09 -5.27
CA TYR A 138 -2.06 -6.13 -6.18
C TYR A 138 -2.91 -5.54 -7.30
N VAL A 139 -2.54 -5.83 -8.52
CA VAL A 139 -3.30 -5.50 -9.74
C VAL A 139 -3.63 -6.83 -10.44
N PRO A 140 -4.91 -7.15 -10.69
CA PRO A 140 -5.31 -8.36 -11.42
C PRO A 140 -4.54 -8.50 -12.74
N ASP A 141 -4.22 -9.73 -13.12
CA ASP A 141 -3.45 -10.10 -14.32
C ASP A 141 -2.00 -9.57 -14.38
N LYS A 142 -1.61 -8.64 -13.52
CA LYS A 142 -0.25 -8.07 -13.44
C LYS A 142 0.56 -8.67 -12.28
N GLY A 143 -0.04 -8.76 -11.10
CA GLY A 143 0.61 -9.22 -9.87
C GLY A 143 0.78 -8.13 -8.83
N VAL A 144 1.79 -8.23 -7.97
CA VAL A 144 2.10 -7.25 -6.93
C VAL A 144 3.09 -6.22 -7.46
N VAL A 145 2.67 -4.97 -7.49
CA VAL A 145 3.49 -3.80 -7.80
C VAL A 145 4.10 -3.27 -6.50
N VAL A 146 5.42 -3.22 -6.43
CA VAL A 146 6.18 -2.65 -5.31
C VAL A 146 6.54 -1.22 -5.68
N GLY A 147 5.93 -0.26 -4.99
CA GLY A 147 6.17 1.19 -5.17
C GLY A 147 6.86 1.81 -3.96
N GLY A 148 7.27 3.08 -4.11
CA GLY A 148 8.03 3.79 -3.07
C GLY A 148 9.55 3.68 -3.22
N ALA A 149 10.01 2.90 -4.20
CA ALA A 149 11.40 2.87 -4.66
C ALA A 149 11.56 3.67 -5.97
N ALA A 150 12.80 3.98 -6.36
CA ALA A 150 13.10 4.69 -7.60
C ALA A 150 12.61 3.96 -8.88
N LYS A 151 12.34 2.66 -8.79
CA LYS A 151 11.84 1.82 -9.89
C LYS A 151 10.73 0.91 -9.38
N GLU A 152 9.58 0.95 -10.03
CA GLU A 152 8.53 -0.04 -9.82
C GLU A 152 9.02 -1.44 -10.19
N THR A 153 8.74 -2.40 -9.31
CA THR A 153 8.98 -3.83 -9.57
C THR A 153 7.66 -4.56 -9.52
N VAL A 154 7.41 -5.43 -10.50
CA VAL A 154 6.21 -6.26 -10.57
C VAL A 154 6.57 -7.70 -10.26
N ILE A 155 5.85 -8.30 -9.30
CA ILE A 155 6.00 -9.69 -8.90
C ILE A 155 4.71 -10.42 -9.26
N SER A 156 4.78 -11.33 -10.22
CA SER A 156 3.60 -12.02 -10.75
C SER A 156 3.02 -13.05 -9.78
N GLY A 157 1.74 -13.36 -9.98
CA GLY A 157 1.03 -14.43 -9.29
C GLY A 157 0.05 -13.96 -8.22
N LYS A 158 -1.20 -14.41 -8.39
CA LYS A 158 -2.27 -14.16 -7.41
C LYS A 158 -2.01 -14.85 -6.09
N ASP A 159 -1.46 -16.06 -6.13
CA ASP A 159 -1.06 -16.84 -4.96
C ASP A 159 -0.01 -16.08 -4.10
N PHE A 160 0.94 -15.42 -4.75
CA PHE A 160 1.90 -14.56 -4.07
C PHE A 160 1.22 -13.34 -3.44
N ALA A 161 0.31 -12.69 -4.15
CA ALA A 161 -0.46 -11.56 -3.62
C ALA A 161 -1.30 -12.00 -2.41
N ASP A 162 -1.99 -13.14 -2.48
CA ASP A 162 -2.77 -13.67 -1.36
C ASP A 162 -1.91 -13.91 -0.13
N ALA A 163 -0.73 -14.54 -0.30
CA ALA A 163 0.22 -14.77 0.78
C ALA A 163 0.74 -13.44 1.36
N LEU A 164 1.05 -12.45 0.51
CA LEU A 164 1.53 -11.14 0.93
C LEU A 164 0.48 -10.40 1.78
N PHE A 165 -0.75 -10.27 1.30
CA PHE A 165 -1.81 -9.60 2.05
C PHE A 165 -2.18 -10.36 3.34
N SER A 166 -1.98 -11.68 3.36
CA SER A 166 -2.19 -12.49 4.58
C SER A 166 -1.22 -12.15 5.71
N VAL A 167 -0.07 -11.54 5.42
CA VAL A 167 0.88 -11.05 6.44
C VAL A 167 0.19 -10.11 7.42
N TRP A 168 -0.70 -9.24 6.93
CA TRP A 168 -1.45 -8.28 7.76
C TRP A 168 -2.88 -8.73 8.09
N LEU A 169 -3.52 -9.47 7.18
CA LEU A 169 -4.95 -9.77 7.23
C LEU A 169 -5.27 -11.22 7.56
N GLY A 170 -4.28 -12.10 7.53
CA GLY A 170 -4.44 -13.54 7.78
C GLY A 170 -4.82 -13.89 9.22
N PRO A 171 -4.99 -15.19 9.53
CA PRO A 171 -5.36 -15.65 10.87
C PRO A 171 -4.34 -15.29 11.96
N ASP A 172 -3.04 -15.37 11.65
CA ASP A 172 -1.94 -15.01 12.56
C ASP A 172 -1.13 -13.81 11.98
N PRO A 173 -1.69 -12.58 12.03
CA PRO A 173 -1.09 -11.42 11.39
C PRO A 173 0.16 -10.94 12.13
N VAL A 174 0.97 -10.10 11.49
CA VAL A 174 2.14 -9.45 12.12
C VAL A 174 1.77 -8.59 13.34
N ASP A 175 0.50 -8.13 13.42
CA ASP A 175 -0.03 -7.33 14.51
C ASP A 175 -1.56 -7.40 14.48
N GLY A 176 -2.16 -7.96 15.54
CA GLY A 176 -3.62 -8.17 15.63
C GLY A 176 -4.40 -6.86 15.77
N ASP A 177 -3.85 -5.87 16.47
CA ASP A 177 -4.48 -4.56 16.65
C ASP A 177 -4.46 -3.78 15.33
N LEU A 178 -3.33 -3.82 14.62
CA LEU A 178 -3.24 -3.25 13.28
C LEU A 178 -4.26 -3.91 12.34
N LYS A 179 -4.35 -5.26 12.30
CA LYS A 179 -5.35 -5.96 11.47
C LYS A 179 -6.76 -5.43 11.72
N ARG A 180 -7.17 -5.29 12.99
CA ARG A 180 -8.50 -4.78 13.34
C ARG A 180 -8.72 -3.37 12.77
N LYS A 181 -7.75 -2.47 12.95
CA LYS A 181 -7.80 -1.09 12.45
C LYS A 181 -7.79 -1.01 10.92
N LEU A 182 -7.04 -1.89 10.24
CA LEU A 182 -7.04 -2.00 8.77
C LEU A 182 -8.40 -2.44 8.21
N LEU A 183 -9.19 -3.15 9.01
CA LEU A 183 -10.54 -3.61 8.66
C LEU A 183 -11.64 -2.70 9.23
N GLY A 184 -11.32 -1.45 9.58
CA GLY A 184 -12.28 -0.42 9.98
C GLY A 184 -12.70 -0.45 11.45
N GLY A 185 -12.02 -1.23 12.31
CA GLY A 185 -12.27 -1.35 13.75
C GLY A 185 -11.50 -0.34 14.59
#